data_3665de399a06a817d2f122f4e496f5fe
#
_entry.id   3665de399a06a817d2f122f4e496f5fe
#
_cell.length_a   1.000
_cell.length_b   1.000
_cell.length_c   1.000
_cell.angle_alpha   90.00
_cell.angle_beta   90.00
_cell.angle_gamma   90.00
#
_symmetry.space_group_name_H-M   'P 1'
#
loop_
_entity.id
_entity.type
_entity.pdbx_description
1 polymer ?
#
loop_
_entity_poly.entity_id
_entity_poly.type
_entity_poly.pdbx_seq_one_letter_code
_entity_poly.pdbx_strand_id
1 'polypeptide(L)'
;MSEQDYLYWSAKNLINAFKSKKLSPLEVTKECLSRAKKIQNECNAFTEYFDQIALEQAKIAENSYLGKTHEPRLLEGISLAIKEEFALNNSHRSSGSKIFKDRVDSFTDVYIQRLLDGGSIPIFKTTTPEFCLLGTTWSDLHGVTTNPWNKKYTPGGSSGGSGVALATGSCAIASGSDIGGSIRIPAAACGVFGYKPPYGRNPEVPYGNLDYYSHS
;
A
#
# COMPACT_ATOMS: atom_id res chain seq x y z
N MET A 1 23.68 -4.06 -12.07
CA MET A 1 22.30 -3.91 -11.60
C MET A 1 21.56 -5.15 -12.04
N SER A 2 20.89 -5.87 -11.12
CA SER A 2 20.12 -7.08 -11.46
C SER A 2 18.90 -6.69 -12.31
N GLU A 3 18.37 -7.62 -13.12
CA GLU A 3 17.16 -7.39 -13.94
C GLU A 3 15.93 -6.92 -13.13
N GLN A 4 15.94 -7.09 -11.81
CA GLN A 4 14.83 -6.73 -10.90
C GLN A 4 15.03 -5.43 -10.11
N ASP A 5 16.04 -4.63 -10.39
CA ASP A 5 16.29 -3.35 -9.70
C ASP A 5 15.13 -2.35 -9.86
N TYR A 6 14.29 -2.51 -10.88
CA TYR A 6 13.12 -1.68 -11.13
C TYR A 6 12.05 -1.76 -10.02
N LEU A 7 12.04 -2.79 -9.19
CA LEU A 7 11.12 -2.90 -8.04
C LEU A 7 11.37 -1.82 -6.97
N TYR A 8 12.54 -1.20 -6.99
CA TYR A 8 12.91 -0.10 -6.11
C TYR A 8 12.88 1.27 -6.80
N TRP A 9 12.40 1.32 -8.05
CA TRP A 9 12.29 2.58 -8.76
C TRP A 9 11.12 3.42 -8.22
N SER A 10 11.29 4.74 -8.32
CA SER A 10 10.19 5.67 -8.03
C SER A 10 9.04 5.47 -9.03
N ALA A 11 7.81 5.79 -8.61
CA ALA A 11 6.65 5.78 -9.49
C ALA A 11 6.89 6.56 -10.78
N LYS A 12 7.60 7.70 -10.71
CA LYS A 12 8.00 8.50 -11.88
C LYS A 12 8.86 7.71 -12.86
N ASN A 13 9.85 6.97 -12.36
CA ASN A 13 10.74 6.17 -13.19
C ASN A 13 10.02 4.99 -13.84
N LEU A 14 9.12 4.33 -13.09
CA LEU A 14 8.27 3.27 -13.63
C LEU A 14 7.35 3.80 -14.73
N ILE A 15 6.65 4.92 -14.51
CA ILE A 15 5.80 5.55 -15.54
C ILE A 15 6.61 5.88 -16.80
N ASN A 16 7.81 6.43 -16.66
CA ASN A 16 8.67 6.72 -17.80
C ASN A 16 9.10 5.43 -18.55
N ALA A 17 9.36 4.35 -17.82
CA ALA A 17 9.69 3.06 -18.41
C ALA A 17 8.46 2.44 -19.13
N PHE A 18 7.26 2.59 -18.57
CA PHE A 18 6.02 2.16 -19.23
C PHE A 18 5.76 2.96 -20.51
N LYS A 19 5.90 4.30 -20.47
CA LYS A 19 5.76 5.17 -21.65
C LYS A 19 6.76 4.83 -22.75
N SER A 20 7.98 4.51 -22.38
CA SER A 20 9.03 4.10 -23.33
C SER A 20 8.98 2.63 -23.73
N LYS A 21 8.01 1.86 -23.21
CA LYS A 21 7.82 0.41 -23.46
C LYS A 21 9.03 -0.45 -23.05
N LYS A 22 9.86 0.03 -22.13
CA LYS A 22 10.99 -0.71 -21.56
C LYS A 22 10.57 -1.71 -20.49
N LEU A 23 9.45 -1.44 -19.81
CA LEU A 23 8.79 -2.31 -18.83
C LEU A 23 7.29 -2.32 -19.11
N SER A 24 6.63 -3.38 -18.69
CA SER A 24 5.18 -3.51 -18.71
C SER A 24 4.60 -3.36 -17.29
N PRO A 25 3.47 -2.63 -17.12
CA PRO A 25 2.73 -2.66 -15.85
C PRO A 25 2.37 -4.07 -15.41
N LEU A 26 2.04 -4.96 -16.33
CA LEU A 26 1.71 -6.35 -16.03
C LEU A 26 2.90 -7.13 -15.48
N GLU A 27 4.08 -6.95 -16.07
CA GLU A 27 5.33 -7.56 -15.60
C GLU A 27 5.68 -7.07 -14.18
N VAL A 28 5.69 -5.77 -13.97
CA VAL A 28 5.99 -5.17 -12.65
C VAL A 28 5.00 -5.64 -11.59
N THR A 29 3.69 -5.67 -11.89
CA THR A 29 2.67 -6.13 -10.95
C THR A 29 2.86 -7.60 -10.56
N LYS A 30 3.18 -8.48 -11.52
CA LYS A 30 3.49 -9.90 -11.24
C LYS A 30 4.67 -10.05 -10.29
N GLU A 31 5.74 -9.30 -10.53
CA GLU A 31 6.93 -9.34 -9.68
C GLU A 31 6.66 -8.77 -8.27
N CYS A 32 5.89 -7.67 -8.15
CA CYS A 32 5.46 -7.14 -6.87
C CYS A 32 4.67 -8.17 -6.06
N LEU A 33 3.69 -8.85 -6.66
CA LEU A 33 2.90 -9.90 -6.01
C LEU A 33 3.77 -11.11 -5.61
N SER A 34 4.66 -11.54 -6.48
CA SER A 34 5.61 -12.63 -6.19
C SER A 34 6.53 -12.27 -5.02
N ARG A 35 7.06 -11.05 -5.03
CA ARG A 35 7.90 -10.52 -3.96
C ARG A 35 7.14 -10.47 -2.63
N ALA A 36 5.92 -9.92 -2.64
CA ALA A 36 5.09 -9.82 -1.44
C ALA A 36 4.83 -11.19 -0.79
N LYS A 37 4.58 -12.25 -1.58
CA LYS A 37 4.38 -13.62 -1.06
C LYS A 37 5.64 -14.18 -0.38
N LYS A 38 6.84 -13.86 -0.88
CA LYS A 38 8.10 -14.22 -0.21
C LYS A 38 8.27 -13.45 1.10
N ILE A 39 8.06 -12.13 1.04
CA ILE A 39 8.19 -11.23 2.20
C ILE A 39 7.16 -11.54 3.29
N GLN A 40 5.97 -12.02 2.95
CA GLN A 40 4.97 -12.43 3.94
C GLN A 40 5.52 -13.51 4.88
N ASN A 41 6.21 -14.51 4.36
CA ASN A 41 6.81 -15.56 5.17
C ASN A 41 7.95 -15.06 6.06
N GLU A 42 8.58 -13.96 5.68
CA GLU A 42 9.71 -13.39 6.41
C GLU A 42 9.32 -12.30 7.42
N CYS A 43 8.38 -11.44 7.05
CA CYS A 43 8.08 -10.21 7.80
C CYS A 43 6.66 -10.14 8.33
N ASN A 44 5.73 -10.96 7.84
CA ASN A 44 4.31 -10.93 8.19
C ASN A 44 3.72 -9.50 8.04
N ALA A 45 3.77 -8.95 6.82
CA ALA A 45 3.44 -7.56 6.55
C ALA A 45 2.11 -7.35 5.80
N PHE A 46 1.46 -8.42 5.34
CA PHE A 46 0.29 -8.35 4.47
C PHE A 46 -0.90 -9.12 5.05
N THR A 47 -2.13 -8.62 4.83
CA THR A 47 -3.36 -9.21 5.39
C THR A 47 -4.30 -9.76 4.34
N GLU A 48 -4.38 -9.12 3.17
CA GLU A 48 -5.24 -9.53 2.06
C GLU A 48 -4.55 -9.24 0.74
N TYR A 49 -4.70 -10.15 -0.25
CA TYR A 49 -4.11 -10.02 -1.59
C TYR A 49 -5.21 -9.88 -2.64
N PHE A 50 -4.96 -9.05 -3.65
CA PHE A 50 -5.88 -8.77 -4.75
C PHE A 50 -5.34 -9.30 -6.09
N ASP A 51 -4.72 -10.48 -6.11
CA ASP A 51 -3.98 -11.04 -7.24
C ASP A 51 -4.74 -10.93 -8.56
N GLN A 52 -5.99 -11.40 -8.61
CA GLN A 52 -6.78 -11.42 -9.85
C GLN A 52 -7.07 -9.99 -10.33
N ILE A 53 -7.63 -9.15 -9.44
CA ILE A 53 -7.98 -7.75 -9.76
C ILE A 53 -6.74 -6.98 -10.20
N ALA A 54 -5.62 -7.17 -9.49
CA ALA A 54 -4.36 -6.50 -9.79
C ALA A 54 -3.83 -6.88 -11.19
N LEU A 55 -3.86 -8.16 -11.55
CA LEU A 55 -3.41 -8.61 -12.86
C LEU A 55 -4.33 -8.15 -14.00
N GLU A 56 -5.63 -8.13 -13.79
CA GLU A 56 -6.61 -7.59 -14.76
C GLU A 56 -6.39 -6.09 -14.99
N GLN A 57 -6.26 -5.31 -13.91
CA GLN A 57 -5.98 -3.87 -14.01
C GLN A 57 -4.61 -3.57 -14.63
N ALA A 58 -3.59 -4.37 -14.30
CA ALA A 58 -2.27 -4.24 -14.90
C ALA A 58 -2.29 -4.50 -16.42
N LYS A 59 -3.11 -5.44 -16.87
CA LYS A 59 -3.34 -5.69 -18.30
C LYS A 59 -4.02 -4.52 -19.01
N ILE A 60 -5.00 -3.90 -18.35
CA ILE A 60 -5.67 -2.69 -18.86
C ILE A 60 -4.67 -1.54 -18.96
N ALA A 61 -3.86 -1.33 -17.91
CA ALA A 61 -2.81 -0.32 -17.91
C ALA A 61 -1.75 -0.56 -19.02
N GLU A 62 -1.32 -1.79 -19.22
CA GLU A 62 -0.42 -2.14 -20.33
C GLU A 62 -1.03 -1.76 -21.69
N ASN A 63 -2.31 -2.08 -21.91
CA ASN A 63 -3.00 -1.74 -23.16
C ASN A 63 -3.12 -0.23 -23.37
N SER A 64 -3.25 0.58 -22.31
CA SER A 64 -3.27 2.04 -22.42
C SER A 64 -1.92 2.59 -22.92
N TYR A 65 -0.80 2.11 -22.36
CA TYR A 65 0.53 2.49 -22.85
C TYR A 65 0.85 1.98 -24.28
N LEU A 66 0.16 0.94 -24.72
CA LEU A 66 0.24 0.45 -26.10
C LEU A 66 -0.66 1.21 -27.09
N GLY A 67 -1.47 2.18 -26.60
CA GLY A 67 -2.41 2.94 -27.41
C GLY A 67 -3.63 2.13 -27.87
N LYS A 68 -3.98 1.06 -27.14
CA LYS A 68 -5.10 0.16 -27.49
C LYS A 68 -6.40 0.49 -26.79
N THR A 69 -6.34 1.31 -25.73
CA THR A 69 -7.50 1.69 -24.93
C THR A 69 -7.49 3.21 -24.68
N HIS A 70 -7.63 3.65 -23.44
CA HIS A 70 -7.61 5.07 -23.06
C HIS A 70 -6.17 5.61 -22.94
N GLU A 71 -6.01 6.92 -22.92
CA GLU A 71 -4.74 7.56 -22.59
C GLU A 71 -4.32 7.23 -21.15
N PRO A 72 -3.02 6.93 -20.89
CA PRO A 72 -2.55 6.60 -19.56
C PRO A 72 -2.83 7.73 -18.55
N ARG A 73 -3.47 7.38 -17.43
CA ARG A 73 -3.74 8.28 -16.32
C ARG A 73 -2.45 8.62 -15.55
N LEU A 74 -2.53 9.51 -14.58
CA LEU A 74 -1.35 10.03 -13.84
C LEU A 74 -0.54 8.93 -13.14
N LEU A 75 -1.21 7.92 -12.56
CA LEU A 75 -0.61 6.80 -11.84
C LEU A 75 -0.85 5.46 -12.54
N GLU A 76 -1.12 5.49 -13.84
CA GLU A 76 -1.48 4.29 -14.60
C GLU A 76 -0.45 3.17 -14.43
N GLY A 77 -0.91 2.02 -13.91
CA GLY A 77 -0.06 0.85 -13.76
C GLY A 77 0.84 0.85 -12.52
N ILE A 78 0.76 1.84 -11.64
CA ILE A 78 1.56 1.91 -10.42
C ILE A 78 0.93 1.05 -9.32
N SER A 79 1.70 0.10 -8.78
CA SER A 79 1.29 -0.77 -7.69
C SER A 79 1.10 0.00 -6.38
N LEU A 80 -0.08 -0.18 -5.76
CA LEU A 80 -0.51 0.46 -4.52
C LEU A 80 -0.72 -0.58 -3.42
N ALA A 81 0.00 -0.44 -2.31
CA ALA A 81 -0.33 -1.13 -1.05
C ALA A 81 -1.28 -0.26 -0.21
N ILE A 82 -2.32 -0.87 0.35
CA ILE A 82 -3.33 -0.15 1.15
C ILE A 82 -3.19 -0.56 2.60
N LYS A 83 -2.93 0.41 3.51
CA LYS A 83 -2.95 0.13 4.94
C LYS A 83 -4.32 -0.42 5.35
N GLU A 84 -4.33 -1.45 6.16
CA GLU A 84 -5.54 -2.23 6.49
C GLU A 84 -6.59 -1.41 7.26
N GLU A 85 -6.22 -0.27 7.80
CA GLU A 85 -7.09 0.73 8.39
C GLU A 85 -8.10 1.35 7.41
N PHE A 86 -7.73 1.46 6.13
CA PHE A 86 -8.52 2.15 5.13
C PHE A 86 -9.54 1.27 4.44
N ALA A 87 -10.73 1.84 4.22
CA ALA A 87 -11.78 1.16 3.50
C ALA A 87 -11.43 1.00 2.02
N LEU A 88 -11.64 -0.20 1.52
CA LEU A 88 -11.70 -0.52 0.10
C LEU A 88 -12.93 -1.39 -0.13
N ASN A 89 -13.78 -1.00 -1.05
CA ASN A 89 -15.03 -1.68 -1.35
C ASN A 89 -14.80 -3.18 -1.61
N ASN A 90 -15.62 -4.02 -0.98
CA ASN A 90 -15.55 -5.49 -1.03
C ASN A 90 -14.25 -6.09 -0.49
N SER A 91 -13.50 -5.40 0.38
CA SER A 91 -12.33 -5.94 1.05
C SER A 91 -12.45 -5.94 2.57
N HIS A 92 -11.69 -6.78 3.23
CA HIS A 92 -11.67 -6.86 4.69
C HIS A 92 -11.00 -5.63 5.30
N ARG A 93 -11.56 -5.18 6.44
CA ARG A 93 -10.98 -4.11 7.26
C ARG A 93 -11.18 -4.40 8.74
N SER A 94 -10.23 -5.08 9.34
CA SER A 94 -10.27 -5.44 10.75
C SER A 94 -9.70 -4.36 11.69
N SER A 95 -8.94 -3.41 11.16
CA SER A 95 -8.12 -2.46 11.94
C SER A 95 -7.21 -3.19 12.94
N GLY A 96 -6.68 -4.36 12.57
CA GLY A 96 -5.87 -5.22 13.41
C GLY A 96 -6.61 -5.88 14.58
N SER A 97 -7.93 -5.73 14.68
CA SER A 97 -8.73 -6.20 15.82
C SER A 97 -9.52 -7.47 15.51
N LYS A 98 -9.52 -8.41 16.45
CA LYS A 98 -10.39 -9.60 16.42
C LYS A 98 -11.89 -9.24 16.43
N ILE A 99 -12.26 -8.06 16.96
CA ILE A 99 -13.64 -7.57 17.01
C ILE A 99 -14.19 -7.37 15.59
N PHE A 100 -13.36 -6.90 14.66
CA PHE A 100 -13.75 -6.58 13.30
C PHE A 100 -13.17 -7.54 12.25
N LYS A 101 -12.71 -8.71 12.65
CA LYS A 101 -12.03 -9.68 11.76
C LYS A 101 -12.80 -10.04 10.49
N ASP A 102 -14.13 -10.07 10.59
CA ASP A 102 -15.04 -10.46 9.50
C ASP A 102 -15.70 -9.23 8.81
N ARG A 103 -15.28 -8.02 9.15
CA ARG A 103 -15.83 -6.80 8.57
C ARG A 103 -15.37 -6.65 7.12
N VAL A 104 -16.34 -6.53 6.23
CA VAL A 104 -16.12 -6.20 4.81
C VAL A 104 -16.69 -4.82 4.53
N ASP A 105 -15.93 -3.96 3.86
CA ASP A 105 -16.35 -2.61 3.53
C ASP A 105 -17.26 -2.58 2.28
N SER A 106 -18.27 -1.70 2.31
CA SER A 106 -19.17 -1.42 1.18
C SER A 106 -18.85 -0.10 0.46
N PHE A 107 -17.72 0.53 0.79
CA PHE A 107 -17.27 1.79 0.20
C PHE A 107 -15.73 1.83 0.16
N THR A 108 -15.20 2.80 -0.56
CA THR A 108 -13.76 3.09 -0.60
C THR A 108 -13.51 4.47 -0.04
N ASP A 109 -12.50 4.63 0.81
CA ASP A 109 -12.09 5.93 1.33
C ASP A 109 -11.71 6.88 0.19
N VAL A 110 -12.11 8.15 0.31
CA VAL A 110 -12.01 9.13 -0.78
C VAL A 110 -10.60 9.27 -1.33
N TYR A 111 -9.58 9.30 -0.47
CA TYR A 111 -8.22 9.46 -0.96
C TYR A 111 -7.68 8.17 -1.61
N ILE A 112 -8.10 6.99 -1.14
CA ILE A 112 -7.81 5.71 -1.82
C ILE A 112 -8.48 5.71 -3.19
N GLN A 113 -9.76 6.10 -3.26
CA GLN A 113 -10.49 6.19 -4.53
C GLN A 113 -9.78 7.11 -5.53
N ARG A 114 -9.28 8.26 -5.08
CA ARG A 114 -8.51 9.18 -5.94
C ARG A 114 -7.23 8.57 -6.50
N LEU A 115 -6.53 7.74 -5.71
CA LEU A 115 -5.36 7.00 -6.21
C LEU A 115 -5.76 5.97 -7.26
N LEU A 116 -6.87 5.24 -7.03
CA LEU A 116 -7.41 4.27 -8.00
C LEU A 116 -7.90 4.96 -9.28
N ASP A 117 -8.61 6.08 -9.16
CA ASP A 117 -9.05 6.90 -10.31
C ASP A 117 -7.85 7.43 -11.10
N GLY A 118 -6.75 7.71 -10.42
CA GLY A 118 -5.46 8.05 -11.03
C GLY A 118 -4.79 6.90 -11.78
N GLY A 119 -5.31 5.68 -11.69
CA GLY A 119 -4.79 4.50 -12.39
C GLY A 119 -3.86 3.61 -11.59
N SER A 120 -3.71 3.85 -10.27
CA SER A 120 -2.93 2.93 -9.43
C SER A 120 -3.66 1.61 -9.24
N ILE A 121 -2.89 0.55 -9.09
CA ILE A 121 -3.37 -0.83 -8.99
C ILE A 121 -3.29 -1.28 -7.54
N PRO A 122 -4.42 -1.53 -6.83
CA PRO A 122 -4.40 -2.11 -5.51
C PRO A 122 -3.89 -3.56 -5.60
N ILE A 123 -2.84 -3.90 -4.84
CA ILE A 123 -2.22 -5.22 -4.93
C ILE A 123 -2.37 -6.04 -3.65
N PHE A 124 -2.42 -5.38 -2.49
CA PHE A 124 -2.67 -6.02 -1.20
C PHE A 124 -2.95 -5.00 -0.11
N LYS A 125 -3.48 -5.48 1.03
CA LYS A 125 -3.53 -4.73 2.28
C LYS A 125 -2.33 -5.03 3.17
N THR A 126 -1.92 -4.03 3.96
CA THR A 126 -0.75 -4.09 4.84
C THR A 126 -1.14 -4.06 6.30
N THR A 127 -0.39 -4.79 7.14
CA THR A 127 -0.61 -4.89 8.57
C THR A 127 -0.54 -3.56 9.31
N THR A 128 -1.35 -3.46 10.37
CA THR A 128 -1.38 -2.37 11.34
C THR A 128 -1.55 -2.97 12.75
N PRO A 129 -1.13 -2.30 13.84
CA PRO A 129 -1.53 -2.69 15.18
C PRO A 129 -3.03 -2.46 15.39
N GLU A 130 -3.58 -3.06 16.42
CA GLU A 130 -4.99 -2.89 16.76
C GLU A 130 -5.36 -1.41 16.91
N PHE A 131 -6.40 -0.98 16.16
CA PHE A 131 -6.91 0.40 16.07
C PHE A 131 -5.84 1.46 15.74
N CYS A 132 -4.70 1.05 15.18
CA CYS A 132 -3.59 1.95 14.84
C CYS A 132 -2.96 2.71 16.02
N LEU A 133 -3.14 2.23 17.26
CA LEU A 133 -2.81 2.95 18.49
C LEU A 133 -1.33 2.79 18.93
N LEU A 134 -0.50 2.03 18.22
CA LEU A 134 0.88 1.78 18.62
C LEU A 134 1.90 2.27 17.59
N GLY A 135 3.06 2.71 18.06
CA GLY A 135 4.24 2.99 17.24
C GLY A 135 5.03 1.74 16.80
N THR A 136 4.47 0.55 17.01
CA THR A 136 4.96 -0.76 16.57
C THR A 136 3.85 -1.51 15.86
N THR A 137 4.17 -2.48 15.01
CA THR A 137 3.13 -3.20 14.24
C THR A 137 3.03 -4.65 14.70
N TRP A 138 2.04 -4.90 15.54
CA TRP A 138 1.60 -6.22 15.95
C TRP A 138 0.13 -6.18 16.39
N SER A 139 -0.55 -7.28 16.30
CA SER A 139 -1.90 -7.46 16.84
C SER A 139 -2.17 -8.93 17.18
N ASP A 140 -3.15 -9.15 18.04
CA ASP A 140 -3.63 -10.51 18.34
C ASP A 140 -4.26 -11.22 17.14
N LEU A 141 -4.70 -10.44 16.14
CA LEU A 141 -5.33 -10.98 14.94
C LEU A 141 -4.28 -11.39 13.91
N HIS A 142 -3.30 -10.53 13.61
CA HIS A 142 -2.35 -10.72 12.52
C HIS A 142 -0.96 -11.15 12.99
N GLY A 143 -0.68 -11.11 14.30
CA GLY A 143 0.65 -11.39 14.85
C GLY A 143 1.60 -10.21 14.70
N VAL A 144 2.90 -10.50 14.78
CA VAL A 144 3.98 -9.51 14.77
C VAL A 144 4.48 -9.30 13.35
N THR A 145 4.56 -8.04 12.92
CA THR A 145 5.28 -7.64 11.71
C THR A 145 6.71 -7.29 12.07
N THR A 146 7.69 -7.84 11.35
CA THR A 146 9.12 -7.62 11.63
C THR A 146 9.76 -6.70 10.61
N ASN A 147 10.84 -6.02 11.02
CA ASN A 147 11.60 -5.13 10.16
C ASN A 147 12.34 -5.93 9.07
N PRO A 148 12.30 -5.49 7.79
CA PRO A 148 12.92 -6.23 6.69
C PRO A 148 14.45 -6.29 6.77
N TRP A 149 15.09 -5.30 7.40
CA TRP A 149 16.53 -5.25 7.55
C TRP A 149 17.06 -6.11 8.72
N ASN A 150 16.26 -6.21 9.79
CA ASN A 150 16.60 -7.04 10.94
C ASN A 150 15.33 -7.49 11.66
N LYS A 151 15.07 -8.78 11.64
CA LYS A 151 13.86 -9.41 12.21
C LYS A 151 13.71 -9.26 13.74
N LYS A 152 14.76 -8.83 14.44
CA LYS A 152 14.72 -8.56 15.87
C LYS A 152 14.10 -7.20 16.21
N TYR A 153 13.91 -6.34 15.22
CA TYR A 153 13.34 -5.01 15.38
C TYR A 153 11.93 -4.90 14.80
N THR A 154 11.18 -3.94 15.32
CA THR A 154 9.91 -3.53 14.74
C THR A 154 10.15 -2.72 13.46
N PRO A 155 9.24 -2.80 12.47
CA PRO A 155 9.26 -1.89 11.32
C PRO A 155 8.73 -0.49 11.68
N GLY A 156 8.46 -0.22 12.97
CA GLY A 156 7.69 0.94 13.39
C GLY A 156 6.19 0.69 13.25
N GLY A 157 5.40 1.73 13.47
CA GLY A 157 3.93 1.71 13.41
C GLY A 157 3.33 3.12 13.44
N SER A 158 2.06 3.18 13.19
CA SER A 158 1.11 2.10 12.95
C SER A 158 1.11 1.57 11.49
N SER A 159 1.71 2.25 10.52
CA SER A 159 1.80 1.82 9.11
C SER A 159 3.03 0.94 8.82
N GLY A 160 3.37 0.01 9.74
CA GLY A 160 4.59 -0.80 9.62
C GLY A 160 4.57 -1.76 8.45
N GLY A 161 3.43 -2.40 8.14
CA GLY A 161 3.29 -3.24 6.97
C GLY A 161 3.54 -2.47 5.66
N SER A 162 3.07 -1.20 5.58
CA SER A 162 3.33 -0.32 4.43
C SER A 162 4.82 0.03 4.30
N GLY A 163 5.50 0.31 5.43
CA GLY A 163 6.94 0.53 5.46
C GLY A 163 7.72 -0.69 4.95
N VAL A 164 7.35 -1.89 5.40
CA VAL A 164 7.94 -3.15 4.93
C VAL A 164 7.69 -3.35 3.43
N ALA A 165 6.46 -3.12 2.96
CA ALA A 165 6.10 -3.27 1.54
C ALA A 165 6.99 -2.43 0.62
N LEU A 166 7.21 -1.16 0.98
CA LEU A 166 8.08 -0.25 0.23
C LEU A 166 9.55 -0.66 0.31
N ALA A 167 10.06 -0.93 1.52
CA ALA A 167 11.48 -1.27 1.74
C ALA A 167 11.90 -2.57 1.04
N THR A 168 10.96 -3.45 0.78
CA THR A 168 11.23 -4.74 0.11
C THR A 168 10.95 -4.72 -1.39
N GLY A 169 10.52 -3.59 -1.96
CA GLY A 169 10.15 -3.51 -3.38
C GLY A 169 8.88 -4.32 -3.70
N SER A 170 8.02 -4.56 -2.72
CA SER A 170 6.75 -5.27 -2.94
C SER A 170 5.68 -4.36 -3.56
N CYS A 171 5.85 -3.06 -3.50
CA CYS A 171 5.00 -2.06 -4.17
C CYS A 171 5.77 -0.77 -4.44
N ALA A 172 5.25 0.07 -5.35
CA ALA A 172 5.86 1.36 -5.68
C ALA A 172 5.36 2.50 -4.78
N ILE A 173 4.11 2.45 -4.33
CA ILE A 173 3.52 3.40 -3.39
C ILE A 173 2.68 2.65 -2.34
N ALA A 174 2.57 3.23 -1.16
CA ALA A 174 1.76 2.68 -0.08
C ALA A 174 1.00 3.79 0.66
N SER A 175 -0.22 3.49 1.05
CA SER A 175 -0.99 4.37 1.94
C SER A 175 -0.56 4.20 3.39
N GLY A 176 -0.74 5.25 4.17
CA GLY A 176 -0.53 5.28 5.62
C GLY A 176 -1.32 6.40 6.25
N SER A 177 -1.45 6.39 7.57
CA SER A 177 -2.01 7.47 8.38
C SER A 177 -0.99 7.96 9.40
N ASP A 178 -1.09 9.19 9.85
CA ASP A 178 -0.09 9.77 10.77
C ASP A 178 -0.67 10.81 11.71
N ILE A 179 -1.23 10.40 12.83
CA ILE A 179 -1.61 11.30 13.93
C ILE A 179 -0.37 11.70 14.74
N GLY A 180 0.41 10.70 15.19
CA GLY A 180 1.56 10.86 16.08
C GLY A 180 2.88 10.36 15.51
N GLY A 181 2.98 10.15 14.17
CA GLY A 181 4.18 9.63 13.52
C GLY A 181 3.96 8.33 12.74
N SER A 182 2.71 7.87 12.58
CA SER A 182 2.43 6.53 12.04
C SER A 182 2.78 6.33 10.55
N ILE A 183 3.15 7.36 9.79
CA ILE A 183 3.86 7.27 8.51
C ILE A 183 5.37 7.44 8.73
N ARG A 184 5.75 8.48 9.48
CA ARG A 184 7.15 8.90 9.62
C ARG A 184 7.99 7.91 10.44
N ILE A 185 7.40 7.31 11.48
CA ILE A 185 8.08 6.27 12.29
C ILE A 185 8.44 5.05 11.44
N PRO A 186 7.49 4.38 10.74
CA PRO A 186 7.85 3.24 9.91
C PRO A 186 8.72 3.63 8.71
N ALA A 187 8.56 4.83 8.15
CA ALA A 187 9.45 5.30 7.11
C ALA A 187 10.91 5.39 7.58
N ALA A 188 11.16 5.95 8.77
CA ALA A 188 12.48 6.01 9.38
C ALA A 188 13.01 4.61 9.72
N ALA A 189 12.17 3.73 10.31
CA ALA A 189 12.58 2.39 10.73
C ALA A 189 12.88 1.46 9.55
N CYS A 190 12.20 1.63 8.41
CA CYS A 190 12.38 0.82 7.21
C CYS A 190 13.30 1.46 6.16
N GLY A 191 13.74 2.70 6.35
CA GLY A 191 14.62 3.40 5.42
C GLY A 191 13.94 3.79 4.11
N VAL A 192 12.67 4.20 4.17
CA VAL A 192 11.88 4.64 3.01
C VAL A 192 11.42 6.08 3.15
N PHE A 193 10.95 6.67 2.06
CA PHE A 193 10.38 8.02 2.09
C PHE A 193 8.96 7.97 2.67
N GLY A 194 8.71 8.78 3.72
CA GLY A 194 7.40 8.96 4.32
C GLY A 194 6.96 10.43 4.24
N TYR A 195 5.77 10.66 3.69
CA TYR A 195 5.19 11.99 3.57
C TYR A 195 3.89 12.08 4.36
N LYS A 196 3.88 12.95 5.36
CA LYS A 196 2.67 13.36 6.07
C LYS A 196 2.24 14.73 5.53
N PRO A 197 1.10 14.81 4.83
CA PRO A 197 0.62 16.08 4.32
C PRO A 197 0.20 17.03 5.47
N PRO A 198 0.05 18.34 5.19
CA PRO A 198 -0.58 19.25 6.12
C PRO A 198 -2.01 18.83 6.44
N TYR A 199 -2.44 19.13 7.67
CA TYR A 199 -3.81 18.88 8.11
C TYR A 199 -4.85 19.45 7.12
N GLY A 200 -5.91 18.68 6.87
CA GLY A 200 -7.01 19.09 5.99
C GLY A 200 -6.74 18.93 4.48
N ARG A 201 -5.59 18.37 4.07
CA ARG A 201 -5.32 18.12 2.63
C ARG A 201 -5.98 16.86 2.10
N ASN A 202 -6.09 15.83 2.93
CA ASN A 202 -6.80 14.60 2.58
C ASN A 202 -8.21 14.66 3.16
N PRO A 203 -9.26 14.44 2.37
CA PRO A 203 -10.61 14.38 2.88
C PRO A 203 -10.84 13.05 3.58
N GLU A 204 -11.49 13.11 4.73
CA GLU A 204 -12.13 11.96 5.38
C GLU A 204 -13.61 11.93 5.09
N VAL A 205 -14.18 10.74 4.98
CA VAL A 205 -15.64 10.60 4.90
C VAL A 205 -16.17 10.71 6.32
N PRO A 206 -17.03 11.68 6.62
CA PRO A 206 -17.56 11.88 7.96
C PRO A 206 -18.62 10.82 8.28
N TYR A 207 -18.21 9.60 8.57
CA TYR A 207 -19.08 8.65 9.27
C TYR A 207 -18.78 8.74 10.76
N GLY A 208 -19.30 9.82 11.39
CA GLY A 208 -19.56 9.83 12.81
C GLY A 208 -18.59 10.58 13.71
N ASN A 209 -17.42 11.01 13.29
CA ASN A 209 -16.55 11.82 14.13
C ASN A 209 -15.85 12.91 13.31
N LEU A 210 -16.28 14.14 13.51
CA LEU A 210 -15.43 15.30 13.25
C LEU A 210 -14.33 15.30 14.32
N ASP A 211 -13.35 14.44 14.15
CA ASP A 211 -12.16 14.50 14.96
C ASP A 211 -11.24 15.58 14.38
N TYR A 212 -11.18 16.70 15.05
CA TYR A 212 -10.29 17.82 14.70
C TYR A 212 -8.79 17.46 14.75
N TYR A 213 -8.46 16.30 15.28
CA TYR A 213 -7.09 15.81 15.47
C TYR A 213 -6.74 14.64 14.56
N SER A 214 -7.71 14.09 13.83
CA SER A 214 -7.50 12.89 13.05
C SER A 214 -6.93 13.18 11.69
N HIS A 215 -6.10 12.32 11.34
CA HIS A 215 -5.72 11.77 10.05
C HIS A 215 -5.53 12.81 8.92
N SER A 216 -4.37 13.15 8.71
CA SER A 216 -3.95 13.66 7.40
C SER A 216 -3.25 12.58 6.63
#